data_54a6e80affddd9d81b8c1ab0a7e58f98
#
_entry.id   54a6e80affddd9d81b8c1ab0a7e58f98
#
_cell.length_a   1.000
_cell.length_b   1.000
_cell.length_c   1.000
_cell.angle_alpha   90.00
_cell.angle_beta   90.00
_cell.angle_gamma   90.00
#
_symmetry.space_group_name_H-M   'P 1'
#
loop_
_entity.id
_entity.type
_entity.pdbx_description
1 polymer ?
#
loop_
_entity_poly.entity_id
_entity_poly.type
_entity_poly.pdbx_seq_one_letter_code
_entity_poly.pdbx_strand_id
1 'polypeptide(L)'
;MRAKRFLHSFPMKLWIILAAIVAITFFSNDFGLVDIQKTAIILAAGIDRTADGFSLTAQIAVPKGSDRTTGGTSSVEIEGQGATVSDCISAIYAKTGWVPKLVFCDLVLLGEEAARENAFDALDFFLRNEYAPDSCLLAVCEGTAAETLKATSAIDDASSLALEKLFSDAAKKSGRVMTTTLREFAIGYYGRSESGYMPYVRMIDQNGAQGGSGSS
;
A
#
# COMPACT_ATOMS: atom_id res chain seq x y z
N MET A 1 -57.24 -20.90 -42.79
CA MET A 1 -56.68 -21.59 -41.59
C MET A 1 -55.29 -21.21 -41.18
N ARG A 2 -54.70 -20.08 -41.63
CA ARG A 2 -53.32 -19.66 -41.26
C ARG A 2 -53.23 -18.57 -40.16
N ALA A 3 -54.36 -17.94 -39.81
CA ALA A 3 -54.31 -16.83 -38.82
C ALA A 3 -54.30 -17.31 -37.35
N LYS A 4 -54.80 -18.53 -37.02
CA LYS A 4 -54.82 -19.02 -35.63
C LYS A 4 -53.47 -19.50 -35.09
N ARG A 5 -52.49 -19.81 -35.91
CA ARG A 5 -51.15 -20.23 -35.48
C ARG A 5 -50.25 -19.07 -35.09
N PHE A 6 -50.53 -17.86 -35.58
CA PHE A 6 -49.72 -16.68 -35.27
C PHE A 6 -50.02 -16.12 -33.88
N LEU A 7 -51.26 -16.28 -33.41
CA LEU A 7 -51.68 -15.72 -32.12
C LEU A 7 -51.23 -16.55 -30.91
N HIS A 8 -50.93 -17.85 -31.11
CA HIS A 8 -50.48 -18.74 -30.02
C HIS A 8 -48.95 -18.73 -29.80
N SER A 9 -48.20 -18.26 -30.80
CA SER A 9 -46.72 -18.10 -30.71
C SER A 9 -46.29 -16.78 -30.10
N PHE A 10 -47.17 -15.79 -30.03
CA PHE A 10 -46.87 -14.47 -29.50
C PHE A 10 -46.58 -14.49 -27.98
N PRO A 11 -47.35 -15.15 -27.12
CA PRO A 11 -47.06 -15.18 -25.69
C PRO A 11 -45.77 -15.94 -25.37
N MET A 12 -45.46 -17.02 -26.11
CA MET A 12 -44.25 -17.80 -25.86
C MET A 12 -42.97 -17.01 -26.21
N LYS A 13 -42.98 -16.20 -27.28
CA LYS A 13 -41.88 -15.31 -27.64
C LYS A 13 -41.70 -14.20 -26.61
N LEU A 14 -42.79 -13.68 -26.07
CA LEU A 14 -42.79 -12.67 -25.03
C LEU A 14 -42.18 -13.21 -23.71
N TRP A 15 -42.52 -14.45 -23.36
CA TRP A 15 -41.92 -15.13 -22.21
C TRP A 15 -40.42 -15.41 -22.37
N ILE A 16 -39.98 -15.74 -23.58
CA ILE A 16 -38.53 -15.92 -23.89
C ILE A 16 -37.79 -14.59 -23.77
N ILE A 17 -38.38 -13.50 -24.29
CA ILE A 17 -37.80 -12.16 -24.17
C ILE A 17 -37.73 -11.72 -22.70
N LEU A 18 -38.81 -11.95 -21.95
CA LEU A 18 -38.85 -11.63 -20.52
C LEU A 18 -37.80 -12.45 -19.73
N ALA A 19 -37.70 -13.74 -20.02
CA ALA A 19 -36.69 -14.60 -19.40
C ALA A 19 -35.26 -14.17 -19.77
N ALA A 20 -35.04 -13.77 -21.02
CA ALA A 20 -33.73 -13.23 -21.46
C ALA A 20 -33.37 -11.92 -20.73
N ILE A 21 -34.34 -11.01 -20.58
CA ILE A 21 -34.12 -9.75 -19.82
C ILE A 21 -33.82 -10.06 -18.35
N VAL A 22 -34.58 -10.98 -17.73
CA VAL A 22 -34.31 -11.38 -16.33
C VAL A 22 -32.93 -12.05 -16.21
N ALA A 23 -32.56 -12.92 -17.15
CA ALA A 23 -31.25 -13.53 -17.18
C ALA A 23 -30.14 -12.48 -17.32
N ILE A 24 -30.29 -11.55 -18.29
CA ILE A 24 -29.29 -10.46 -18.49
C ILE A 24 -29.19 -9.60 -17.24
N THR A 25 -30.30 -9.22 -16.60
CA THR A 25 -30.24 -8.42 -15.35
C THR A 25 -29.65 -9.20 -14.19
N PHE A 26 -29.88 -10.52 -14.12
CA PHE A 26 -29.30 -11.36 -13.07
C PHE A 26 -27.81 -11.62 -13.27
N PHE A 27 -27.38 -11.84 -14.52
CA PHE A 27 -25.97 -12.03 -14.87
C PHE A 27 -25.21 -10.70 -15.04
N SER A 28 -25.91 -9.58 -15.28
CA SER A 28 -25.33 -8.23 -15.34
C SER A 28 -25.19 -7.58 -13.96
N ASN A 29 -25.77 -8.16 -12.91
CA ASN A 29 -25.46 -7.75 -11.55
C ASN A 29 -24.08 -8.32 -11.18
N ASP A 30 -23.08 -7.51 -11.43
CA ASP A 30 -21.69 -7.74 -11.09
C ASP A 30 -21.55 -7.83 -9.56
N PHE A 31 -21.78 -9.03 -9.04
CA PHE A 31 -21.52 -9.37 -7.65
C PHE A 31 -20.00 -9.34 -7.41
N GLY A 32 -19.44 -8.17 -7.15
CA GLY A 32 -18.04 -8.04 -6.82
C GLY A 32 -17.29 -6.85 -7.41
N LEU A 33 -17.96 -5.96 -8.14
CA LEU A 33 -17.35 -4.68 -8.48
C LEU A 33 -17.05 -3.90 -7.19
N VAL A 34 -15.83 -3.98 -6.74
CA VAL A 34 -15.32 -3.05 -5.73
C VAL A 34 -15.35 -1.67 -6.39
N ASP A 35 -16.20 -0.80 -5.86
CA ASP A 35 -16.29 0.59 -6.31
C ASP A 35 -14.90 1.22 -6.18
N ILE A 36 -14.28 1.55 -7.31
CA ILE A 36 -12.93 2.13 -7.37
C ILE A 36 -12.87 3.42 -6.54
N GLN A 37 -14.00 4.11 -6.41
CA GLN A 37 -14.12 5.32 -5.58
C GLN A 37 -14.00 5.04 -4.08
N LYS A 38 -14.17 3.77 -3.65
CA LYS A 38 -14.01 3.32 -2.26
C LYS A 38 -12.73 2.52 -2.03
N THR A 39 -11.74 2.68 -2.89
CA THR A 39 -10.47 1.97 -2.80
C THR A 39 -9.36 2.92 -2.35
N ALA A 40 -8.66 2.54 -1.29
CA ALA A 40 -7.45 3.23 -0.83
C ALA A 40 -6.23 2.54 -1.45
N ILE A 41 -5.54 3.21 -2.35
CA ILE A 41 -4.29 2.73 -2.94
C ILE A 41 -3.16 3.09 -1.99
N ILE A 42 -2.59 2.10 -1.32
CA ILE A 42 -1.46 2.28 -0.40
C ILE A 42 -0.18 2.28 -1.23
N LEU A 43 0.60 3.37 -1.14
CA LEU A 43 1.90 3.54 -1.78
C LEU A 43 3.04 3.12 -0.85
N ALA A 44 2.93 3.46 0.43
CA ALA A 44 3.88 3.06 1.46
C ALA A 44 3.16 2.75 2.78
N ALA A 45 3.76 1.89 3.58
CA ALA A 45 3.31 1.57 4.91
C ALA A 45 4.45 1.75 5.92
N GLY A 46 4.18 2.46 7.00
CA GLY A 46 5.07 2.56 8.17
C GLY A 46 4.51 1.74 9.31
N ILE A 47 5.34 0.94 9.95
CA ILE A 47 4.93 0.08 11.06
C ILE A 47 5.75 0.45 12.28
N ASP A 48 5.06 0.86 13.33
CA ASP A 48 5.65 1.21 14.61
C ASP A 48 5.15 0.28 15.72
N ARG A 49 5.99 0.01 16.69
CA ARG A 49 5.60 -0.72 17.90
C ARG A 49 4.91 0.21 18.87
N THR A 50 3.85 -0.29 19.51
CA THR A 50 3.15 0.39 20.61
C THR A 50 3.11 -0.51 21.84
N ALA A 51 2.74 0.01 23.00
CA ALA A 51 2.66 -0.77 24.24
C ALA A 51 1.72 -1.99 24.12
N ASP A 52 0.64 -1.85 23.33
CA ASP A 52 -0.41 -2.87 23.21
C ASP A 52 -0.44 -3.59 21.86
N GLY A 53 0.57 -3.37 20.99
CA GLY A 53 0.60 -3.98 19.66
C GLY A 53 1.35 -3.13 18.65
N PHE A 54 0.69 -2.78 17.56
CA PHE A 54 1.28 -2.04 16.44
C PHE A 54 0.47 -0.79 16.10
N SER A 55 1.15 0.20 15.55
CA SER A 55 0.55 1.30 14.79
C SER A 55 1.03 1.21 13.34
N LEU A 56 0.10 1.27 12.39
CA LEU A 56 0.39 1.28 10.97
C LEU A 56 -0.04 2.62 10.38
N THR A 57 0.92 3.33 9.80
CA THR A 57 0.69 4.53 9.01
C THR A 57 0.71 4.19 7.54
N ALA A 58 -0.46 4.26 6.88
CA ALA A 58 -0.58 4.03 5.45
C ALA A 58 -0.53 5.36 4.70
N GLN A 59 0.37 5.47 3.72
CA GLN A 59 0.38 6.56 2.76
C GLN A 59 -0.49 6.18 1.56
N ILE A 60 -1.60 6.89 1.41
CA ILE A 60 -2.64 6.60 0.43
C ILE A 60 -2.58 7.61 -0.69
N ALA A 61 -2.57 7.14 -1.95
CA ALA A 61 -2.67 7.98 -3.13
C ALA A 61 -4.05 8.64 -3.21
N VAL A 62 -4.06 9.97 -3.35
CA VAL A 62 -5.27 10.73 -3.59
C VAL A 62 -5.21 11.28 -5.02
N PRO A 63 -6.21 10.98 -5.89
CA PRO A 63 -6.27 11.56 -7.20
C PRO A 63 -6.39 13.09 -7.08
N LYS A 64 -5.44 13.85 -7.63
CA LYS A 64 -5.61 15.30 -7.78
C LYS A 64 -6.75 15.52 -8.78
N GLY A 65 -7.78 16.27 -8.37
CA GLY A 65 -8.81 16.76 -9.28
C GLY A 65 -8.16 17.44 -10.48
N SER A 66 -8.87 17.51 -11.61
CA SER A 66 -8.42 17.86 -12.96
C SER A 66 -7.74 19.24 -13.18
N ASP A 67 -7.21 19.87 -12.14
CA ASP A 67 -6.37 21.06 -12.28
C ASP A 67 -4.96 20.64 -12.75
N ARG A 68 -4.78 20.76 -14.04
CA ARG A 68 -3.63 20.33 -14.85
C ARG A 68 -2.30 21.06 -14.62
N THR A 69 -2.16 21.87 -13.58
CA THR A 69 -1.00 22.77 -13.43
C THR A 69 0.13 22.23 -12.56
N THR A 70 -0.07 21.15 -11.83
CA THR A 70 1.02 20.52 -11.05
C THR A 70 0.90 19.00 -11.15
N GLY A 71 1.70 18.41 -12.02
CA GLY A 71 1.79 16.96 -12.19
C GLY A 71 2.49 16.30 -10.98
N GLY A 72 1.75 16.03 -9.91
CA GLY A 72 2.22 15.29 -8.75
C GLY A 72 1.10 14.39 -8.21
N THR A 73 1.46 13.25 -7.65
CA THR A 73 0.54 12.39 -6.90
C THR A 73 0.43 12.99 -5.49
N SER A 74 -0.77 13.43 -5.10
CA SER A 74 -1.03 13.84 -3.72
C SER A 74 -1.18 12.58 -2.87
N SER A 75 -0.63 12.58 -1.67
CA SER A 75 -0.81 11.50 -0.71
C SER A 75 -1.36 12.00 0.61
N VAL A 76 -2.05 11.12 1.32
CA VAL A 76 -2.55 11.35 2.68
C VAL A 76 -2.09 10.20 3.56
N GLU A 77 -1.57 10.51 4.74
CA GLU A 77 -1.21 9.53 5.74
C GLU A 77 -2.42 9.24 6.66
N ILE A 78 -2.75 7.97 6.79
CA ILE A 78 -3.81 7.51 7.70
C ILE A 78 -3.23 6.45 8.62
N GLU A 79 -3.46 6.65 9.92
CA GLU A 79 -2.97 5.77 10.96
C GLU A 79 -4.08 4.83 11.47
N GLY A 80 -3.74 3.55 11.63
CA GLY A 80 -4.53 2.55 12.30
C GLY A 80 -3.73 1.87 13.40
N GLN A 81 -4.36 1.54 14.51
CA GLN A 81 -3.74 0.84 15.65
C GLN A 81 -4.46 -0.47 15.91
N GLY A 82 -3.71 -1.47 16.37
CA GLY A 82 -4.26 -2.79 16.69
C GLY A 82 -3.23 -3.73 17.31
N ALA A 83 -3.69 -4.87 17.79
CA ALA A 83 -2.81 -5.89 18.34
C ALA A 83 -1.89 -6.52 17.29
N THR A 84 -2.36 -6.58 16.05
CA THR A 84 -1.64 -7.07 14.88
C THR A 84 -1.67 -6.04 13.75
N VAL A 85 -0.77 -6.17 12.79
CA VAL A 85 -0.78 -5.32 11.57
C VAL A 85 -2.08 -5.48 10.78
N SER A 86 -2.68 -6.68 10.77
CA SER A 86 -4.00 -6.91 10.18
C SER A 86 -5.11 -6.10 10.85
N ASP A 87 -5.06 -5.99 12.20
CA ASP A 87 -6.02 -5.17 12.94
C ASP A 87 -5.83 -3.68 12.64
N CYS A 88 -4.59 -3.23 12.45
CA CYS A 88 -4.29 -1.86 12.04
C CYS A 88 -4.92 -1.53 10.67
N ILE A 89 -4.80 -2.43 9.69
CA ILE A 89 -5.43 -2.30 8.37
C ILE A 89 -6.96 -2.25 8.50
N SER A 90 -7.53 -3.11 9.35
CA SER A 90 -8.96 -3.12 9.62
C SER A 90 -9.44 -1.81 10.28
N ALA A 91 -8.62 -1.24 11.18
CA ALA A 91 -8.90 0.05 11.79
C ALA A 91 -8.85 1.20 10.77
N ILE A 92 -7.93 1.17 9.81
CA ILE A 92 -7.89 2.13 8.69
C ILE A 92 -9.16 2.01 7.84
N TYR A 93 -9.57 0.79 7.51
CA TYR A 93 -10.84 0.56 6.80
C TYR A 93 -12.04 1.12 7.56
N ALA A 94 -12.13 0.86 8.87
CA ALA A 94 -13.21 1.36 9.71
C ALA A 94 -13.25 2.90 9.79
N LYS A 95 -12.08 3.57 9.79
CA LYS A 95 -11.98 5.04 9.81
C LYS A 95 -12.36 5.68 8.48
N THR A 96 -12.00 5.05 7.37
CA THR A 96 -12.11 5.67 6.03
C THR A 96 -13.31 5.17 5.23
N GLY A 97 -13.77 3.96 5.51
CA GLY A 97 -14.73 3.25 4.66
C GLY A 97 -14.12 2.79 3.32
N TRP A 98 -12.79 2.97 3.13
CA TRP A 98 -12.09 2.59 1.90
C TRP A 98 -11.40 1.24 2.06
N VAL A 99 -11.51 0.39 1.03
CA VAL A 99 -10.84 -0.90 1.00
C VAL A 99 -9.36 -0.71 0.70
N PRO A 100 -8.45 -1.01 1.65
CA PRO A 100 -7.02 -0.86 1.42
C PRO A 100 -6.52 -1.85 0.36
N LYS A 101 -5.75 -1.36 -0.61
CA LYS A 101 -5.12 -2.16 -1.67
C LYS A 101 -3.61 -1.98 -1.60
N LEU A 102 -2.90 -3.10 -1.41
CA LEU A 102 -1.44 -3.16 -1.27
C LEU A 102 -0.72 -3.37 -2.59
N VAL A 103 -1.42 -3.64 -3.68
CA VAL A 103 -0.84 -3.99 -4.98
C VAL A 103 0.16 -2.94 -5.53
N PHE A 104 0.08 -1.71 -5.03
CA PHE A 104 0.98 -0.61 -5.38
C PHE A 104 1.85 -0.18 -4.18
N CYS A 105 1.96 -1.02 -3.15
CA CYS A 105 2.82 -0.72 -2.01
C CYS A 105 4.28 -0.99 -2.38
N ASP A 106 5.02 0.08 -2.64
CA ASP A 106 6.41 0.00 -3.09
C ASP A 106 7.40 0.02 -1.92
N LEU A 107 6.96 0.43 -0.72
CA LEU A 107 7.80 0.55 0.46
C LEU A 107 7.07 0.14 1.74
N VAL A 108 7.72 -0.70 2.55
CA VAL A 108 7.37 -0.92 3.96
C VAL A 108 8.53 -0.45 4.84
N LEU A 109 8.23 0.48 5.72
CA LEU A 109 9.18 1.07 6.64
C LEU A 109 8.89 0.57 8.06
N LEU A 110 9.90 0.04 8.74
CA LEU A 110 9.80 -0.35 10.14
C LEU A 110 10.40 0.73 11.02
N GLY A 111 9.68 1.17 12.04
CA GLY A 111 10.23 1.95 13.13
C GLY A 111 11.29 1.15 13.91
N GLU A 112 12.22 1.83 14.53
CA GLU A 112 13.36 1.21 15.19
C GLU A 112 12.94 0.19 16.25
N GLU A 113 11.93 0.49 17.06
CA GLU A 113 11.44 -0.42 18.11
C GLU A 113 10.77 -1.66 17.52
N ALA A 114 9.95 -1.50 16.48
CA ALA A 114 9.31 -2.63 15.79
C ALA A 114 10.37 -3.58 15.19
N ALA A 115 11.43 -3.01 14.61
CA ALA A 115 12.53 -3.80 14.04
C ALA A 115 13.37 -4.50 15.11
N ARG A 116 13.60 -3.86 16.28
CA ARG A 116 14.39 -4.43 17.39
C ARG A 116 13.67 -5.54 18.12
N GLU A 117 12.37 -5.40 18.32
CA GLU A 117 11.60 -6.39 19.08
C GLU A 117 11.37 -7.65 18.25
N ASN A 118 10.73 -7.52 17.11
CA ASN A 118 10.54 -8.63 16.16
C ASN A 118 10.12 -8.12 14.78
N ALA A 119 11.08 -7.93 13.89
CA ALA A 119 10.81 -7.49 12.52
C ALA A 119 9.91 -8.47 11.75
N PHE A 120 9.97 -9.76 12.07
CA PHE A 120 9.15 -10.76 11.41
C PHE A 120 7.67 -10.60 11.75
N ASP A 121 7.31 -10.41 13.01
CA ASP A 121 5.91 -10.18 13.41
C ASP A 121 5.32 -8.93 12.74
N ALA A 122 6.14 -7.88 12.63
CA ALA A 122 5.75 -6.66 11.95
C ALA A 122 5.50 -6.89 10.44
N LEU A 123 6.27 -7.78 9.80
CA LEU A 123 6.19 -8.07 8.37
C LEU A 123 5.27 -9.26 8.03
N ASP A 124 4.86 -10.08 9.00
CA ASP A 124 4.09 -11.31 8.78
C ASP A 124 2.83 -11.09 7.93
N PHE A 125 2.12 -9.99 8.17
CA PHE A 125 0.96 -9.62 7.38
C PHE A 125 1.31 -9.44 5.90
N PHE A 126 2.40 -8.72 5.58
CA PHE A 126 2.81 -8.48 4.20
C PHE A 126 3.37 -9.74 3.54
N LEU A 127 4.07 -10.57 4.29
CA LEU A 127 4.63 -11.85 3.81
C LEU A 127 3.56 -12.88 3.43
N ARG A 128 2.38 -12.80 4.06
CA ARG A 128 1.26 -13.71 3.80
C ARG A 128 0.22 -13.14 2.86
N ASN A 129 0.27 -11.83 2.60
CA ASN A 129 -0.75 -11.18 1.79
C ASN A 129 -0.42 -11.33 0.30
N GLU A 130 -1.28 -12.03 -0.43
CA GLU A 130 -1.12 -12.29 -1.88
C GLU A 130 -1.15 -11.02 -2.74
N TYR A 131 -1.65 -9.90 -2.21
CA TYR A 131 -1.71 -8.61 -2.92
C TYR A 131 -0.52 -7.71 -2.61
N ALA A 132 0.33 -8.07 -1.63
CA ALA A 132 1.55 -7.34 -1.36
C ALA A 132 2.60 -7.70 -2.43
N PRO A 133 3.20 -6.70 -3.13
CA PRO A 133 4.19 -7.01 -4.15
C PRO A 133 5.46 -7.62 -3.54
N ASP A 134 5.95 -8.71 -4.11
CA ASP A 134 7.24 -9.33 -3.76
C ASP A 134 8.42 -8.35 -3.89
N SER A 135 8.28 -7.38 -4.81
CA SER A 135 9.26 -6.32 -5.07
C SER A 135 9.20 -5.15 -4.09
N CYS A 136 8.23 -5.15 -3.17
CA CYS A 136 8.10 -4.10 -2.16
C CYS A 136 9.41 -3.96 -1.37
N LEU A 137 9.95 -2.75 -1.30
CA LEU A 137 11.19 -2.45 -0.60
C LEU A 137 10.96 -2.43 0.90
N LEU A 138 11.94 -2.92 1.65
CA LEU A 138 11.96 -2.90 3.10
C LEU A 138 13.08 -2.00 3.60
N ALA A 139 12.80 -1.22 4.65
CA ALA A 139 13.81 -0.48 5.37
C ALA A 139 13.43 -0.31 6.85
N VAL A 140 14.43 -0.08 7.68
CA VAL A 140 14.27 0.33 9.07
C VAL A 140 14.63 1.81 9.16
N CYS A 141 13.85 2.60 9.88
CA CYS A 141 14.17 4.01 10.12
C CYS A 141 14.56 4.29 11.57
N GLU A 142 15.33 5.34 11.78
CA GLU A 142 15.58 5.90 13.11
C GLU A 142 14.26 6.44 13.69
N GLY A 143 13.96 6.11 14.94
CA GLY A 143 12.72 6.54 15.59
C GLY A 143 11.49 5.84 15.03
N THR A 144 10.46 6.62 14.68
CA THR A 144 9.18 6.10 14.20
C THR A 144 9.05 6.16 12.68
N ALA A 145 8.42 5.13 12.13
CA ALA A 145 8.12 5.08 10.70
C ALA A 145 7.10 6.16 10.30
N ALA A 146 6.15 6.45 11.19
CA ALA A 146 5.17 7.50 10.99
C ALA A 146 5.81 8.89 10.79
N GLU A 147 6.79 9.26 11.63
CA GLU A 147 7.51 10.53 11.50
C GLU A 147 8.34 10.58 10.22
N THR A 148 9.02 9.49 9.89
CA THR A 148 9.83 9.40 8.67
C THR A 148 8.97 9.54 7.41
N LEU A 149 7.80 8.90 7.35
CA LEU A 149 6.87 9.06 6.24
C LEU A 149 6.35 10.50 6.13
N LYS A 150 5.99 11.14 7.22
CA LYS A 150 5.54 12.54 7.24
C LYS A 150 6.65 13.52 6.81
N ALA A 151 7.87 13.33 7.29
CA ALA A 151 9.00 14.20 6.96
C ALA A 151 9.41 14.10 5.49
N THR A 152 9.37 12.90 4.92
CA THR A 152 9.73 12.70 3.51
C THR A 152 8.65 13.19 2.56
N SER A 153 7.38 13.26 2.96
CA SER A 153 6.32 13.86 2.15
C SER A 153 6.48 15.38 1.96
N ALA A 154 7.26 16.04 2.82
CA ALA A 154 7.61 17.45 2.65
C ALA A 154 8.64 17.69 1.52
N ILE A 155 9.39 16.67 1.10
CA ILE A 155 10.41 16.76 0.05
C ILE A 155 9.85 16.37 -1.32
N ASP A 156 8.95 15.40 -1.34
CA ASP A 156 8.24 14.94 -2.54
C ASP A 156 6.78 14.71 -2.15
N ASP A 157 5.83 14.99 -3.02
CA ASP A 157 4.37 14.86 -2.78
C ASP A 157 3.95 13.43 -2.30
N ALA A 158 4.85 12.45 -2.40
CA ALA A 158 4.72 11.14 -1.79
C ALA A 158 6.08 10.66 -1.26
N SER A 159 6.17 10.35 0.03
CA SER A 159 7.40 9.88 0.69
C SER A 159 7.92 8.56 0.11
N SER A 160 7.03 7.70 -0.37
CA SER A 160 7.40 6.49 -1.10
C SER A 160 8.29 6.79 -2.29
N LEU A 161 7.97 7.82 -3.08
CA LEU A 161 8.76 8.23 -4.25
C LEU A 161 10.15 8.79 -3.87
N ALA A 162 10.23 9.54 -2.77
CA ALA A 162 11.52 10.07 -2.30
C ALA A 162 12.45 8.95 -1.84
N LEU A 163 11.94 8.01 -1.06
CA LEU A 163 12.70 6.85 -0.58
C LEU A 163 12.96 5.83 -1.69
N GLU A 164 12.01 5.62 -2.61
CA GLU A 164 12.22 4.80 -3.79
C GLU A 164 13.37 5.33 -4.66
N LYS A 165 13.49 6.64 -4.82
CA LYS A 165 14.63 7.25 -5.53
C LYS A 165 15.96 6.97 -4.82
N LEU A 166 15.99 6.98 -3.47
CA LEU A 166 17.17 6.60 -2.69
C LEU A 166 17.54 5.13 -2.87
N PHE A 167 16.55 4.26 -3.01
CA PHE A 167 16.71 2.83 -3.23
C PHE A 167 16.69 2.44 -4.71
N SER A 168 16.73 3.43 -5.62
CA SER A 168 16.68 3.20 -7.06
C SER A 168 17.78 2.26 -7.54
N ASP A 169 17.55 1.65 -8.70
CA ASP A 169 18.54 0.79 -9.38
C ASP A 169 19.89 1.49 -9.60
N ALA A 170 19.88 2.80 -9.76
CA ALA A 170 21.11 3.59 -9.89
C ALA A 170 21.90 3.62 -8.56
N ALA A 171 21.23 3.77 -7.43
CA ALA A 171 21.84 3.71 -6.11
C ALA A 171 22.35 2.30 -5.79
N LYS A 172 21.57 1.28 -6.11
CA LYS A 172 21.91 -0.13 -5.98
C LYS A 172 23.16 -0.49 -6.83
N LYS A 173 23.17 -0.08 -8.10
CA LYS A 173 24.33 -0.29 -9.01
C LYS A 173 25.58 0.47 -8.59
N SER A 174 25.46 1.58 -7.88
CA SER A 174 26.59 2.34 -7.37
C SER A 174 27.27 1.69 -6.15
N GLY A 175 26.66 0.65 -5.56
CA GLY A 175 27.13 0.00 -4.34
C GLY A 175 27.03 0.86 -3.08
N ARG A 176 26.38 2.02 -3.16
CA ARG A 176 26.29 2.97 -2.04
C ARG A 176 25.15 2.63 -1.07
N VAL A 177 24.11 1.95 -1.55
CA VAL A 177 22.92 1.61 -0.77
C VAL A 177 22.64 0.12 -0.95
N MET A 178 22.48 -0.59 0.15
CA MET A 178 21.91 -1.92 0.13
C MET A 178 20.39 -1.78 0.08
N THR A 179 19.75 -2.61 -0.72
CA THR A 179 18.28 -2.67 -0.80
C THR A 179 17.84 -4.08 -0.48
N THR A 180 16.68 -4.21 0.15
CA THR A 180 16.06 -5.50 0.43
C THR A 180 14.60 -5.41 0.05
N THR A 181 14.15 -6.38 -0.71
CA THR A 181 12.75 -6.55 -1.04
C THR A 181 12.07 -7.51 -0.06
N LEU A 182 10.75 -7.47 -0.02
CA LEU A 182 9.94 -8.39 0.78
C LEU A 182 10.30 -9.85 0.46
N ARG A 183 10.50 -10.17 -0.83
CA ARG A 183 10.93 -11.49 -1.29
C ARG A 183 12.32 -11.87 -0.78
N GLU A 184 13.30 -10.98 -0.89
CA GLU A 184 14.67 -11.24 -0.44
C GLU A 184 14.71 -11.48 1.07
N PHE A 185 13.96 -10.71 1.84
CA PHE A 185 13.81 -10.91 3.28
C PHE A 185 13.18 -12.28 3.60
N ALA A 186 12.08 -12.64 2.90
CA ALA A 186 11.42 -13.93 3.07
C ALA A 186 12.35 -15.09 2.78
N ILE A 187 13.12 -15.02 1.69
CA ILE A 187 14.10 -16.07 1.33
C ILE A 187 15.18 -16.19 2.41
N GLY A 188 15.68 -15.10 2.94
CA GLY A 188 16.68 -15.10 4.02
C GLY A 188 16.11 -15.70 5.31
N TYR A 189 14.93 -15.28 5.70
CA TYR A 189 14.28 -15.70 6.94
C TYR A 189 13.86 -17.19 6.91
N TYR A 190 13.18 -17.61 5.84
CA TYR A 190 12.75 -19.02 5.68
C TYR A 190 13.86 -19.93 5.17
N GLY A 191 15.00 -19.37 4.82
CA GLY A 191 16.17 -20.11 4.36
C GLY A 191 16.94 -20.76 5.52
N ARG A 192 18.02 -21.48 5.17
CA ARG A 192 18.89 -22.14 6.17
C ARG A 192 19.59 -21.17 7.12
N SER A 193 19.75 -19.91 6.72
CA SER A 193 20.43 -18.88 7.53
C SER A 193 19.53 -18.31 8.61
N GLU A 194 18.19 -18.47 8.49
CA GLU A 194 17.18 -17.88 9.37
C GLU A 194 17.46 -16.39 9.68
N SER A 195 18.00 -15.68 8.71
CA SER A 195 18.43 -14.30 8.87
C SER A 195 18.06 -13.47 7.65
N GLY A 196 17.69 -12.22 7.88
CA GLY A 196 17.46 -11.22 6.87
C GLY A 196 18.24 -9.94 7.19
N TYR A 197 18.42 -9.09 6.20
CA TYR A 197 18.97 -7.76 6.40
C TYR A 197 18.02 -6.72 5.82
N MET A 198 18.04 -5.53 6.39
CA MET A 198 17.30 -4.37 5.89
C MET A 198 18.20 -3.13 5.98
N PRO A 199 18.12 -2.21 5.01
CA PRO A 199 18.82 -0.94 5.11
C PRO A 199 18.25 -0.11 6.26
N TYR A 200 19.13 0.63 6.94
CA TYR A 200 18.76 1.58 7.99
C TYR A 200 18.78 3.00 7.44
N VAL A 201 17.67 3.71 7.59
CA VAL A 201 17.47 5.07 7.09
C VAL A 201 17.46 6.04 8.27
N ARG A 202 18.29 7.09 8.16
CA ARG A 202 18.30 8.20 9.10
C ARG A 202 17.97 9.49 8.38
N MET A 203 17.08 10.28 8.96
CA MET A 203 16.82 11.64 8.51
C MET A 203 17.92 12.56 9.02
N ILE A 204 18.60 13.27 8.12
CA ILE A 204 19.60 14.27 8.47
C ILE A 204 19.00 15.64 8.19
N ASP A 205 18.79 16.44 9.25
CA ASP A 205 18.42 17.84 9.11
C ASP A 205 19.56 18.60 8.44
N GLN A 206 19.35 19.08 7.23
CA GLN A 206 20.36 19.88 6.49
C GLN A 206 20.70 21.21 7.16
N ASN A 207 19.94 21.65 8.15
CA ASN A 207 20.22 22.87 8.91
C ASN A 207 21.40 22.74 9.89
N GLY A 208 21.90 21.53 10.14
CA GLY A 208 23.09 21.30 11.01
C GLY A 208 24.44 21.39 10.31
N ALA A 209 24.48 21.40 8.98
CA ALA A 209 25.75 21.32 8.22
C ALA A 209 26.39 22.68 7.91
N GLN A 210 25.82 23.82 8.28
CA GLN A 210 26.40 25.16 8.05
C GLN A 210 27.07 25.81 9.27
N GLY A 211 27.22 25.09 10.37
CA GLY A 211 27.81 25.61 11.63
C GLY A 211 29.29 25.32 11.84
N GLY A 212 30.07 24.95 10.83
CA GLY A 212 31.47 24.50 11.03
C GLY A 212 32.49 24.96 10.02
N SER A 213 32.48 26.22 9.56
CA SER A 213 33.63 26.78 8.87
C SER A 213 33.72 28.30 9.08
N GLY A 214 34.43 28.69 10.10
CA GLY A 214 34.77 30.12 10.28
C GLY A 214 35.41 30.39 11.61
N SER A 215 36.72 30.13 11.75
CA SER A 215 37.68 30.99 12.42
C SER A 215 38.92 30.19 12.85
N SER A 216 39.96 30.30 12.10
CA SER A 216 41.31 30.56 12.57
C SER A 216 42.18 30.93 11.39
#